data_8bb9aa697da5a9d2a5160f8b39ea3da3
#
_entry.id   8bb9aa697da5a9d2a5160f8b39ea3da3
#
_cell.length_a   1.000
_cell.length_b   1.000
_cell.length_c   1.000
_cell.angle_alpha   90.00
_cell.angle_beta   90.00
_cell.angle_gamma   90.00
#
_symmetry.space_group_name_H-M   'P 1'
#
loop_
_entity.id
_entity.type
_entity.pdbx_description
1 polymer ?
#
loop_
_entity_poly.entity_id
_entity_poly.type
_entity_poly.pdbx_seq_one_letter_code
_entity_poly.pdbx_strand_id
1 'polypeptide(L)'
;VKLIIRNTILFFLLFLGIFIAGTQGDKVYAMIADFLEQDSGVLTVVSVDAQRGYPIKNSKFQIIDAEKNEVIEVIETSIDGVATTSLLPLSRNYYVQQTNVLEPYQLNTDQHELMLSSENNRITIENNVPGFIKDYKRTEEKDIEVTSVQLPVESILQTPELPNGCEVTALAAVLDYYGYETNKLELADKYMPKIAFTRSNNKLVGADPHQAYAGNPRSEQQGFFSYAEPIVHTAERYFAVNNDESHTVKNINGSSEQDIYQLLSEGIPVIMWTTVDMKEPRVNYSWYIKGTTEKINVPTNSHTVVLTGFKDDNVFAMDPLKGHVTYQAEHLFNIFEQAGGHAMIVY
;
A
#
# COMPACT_ATOMS: atom_id res chain seq x y z
N VAL A 1 63.12 13.63 0.47
CA VAL A 1 62.33 13.20 1.64
C VAL A 1 61.22 12.24 1.20
N LYS A 2 60.38 12.52 0.20
CA LYS A 2 59.28 11.62 -0.24
C LYS A 2 59.73 10.26 -0.75
N LEU A 3 60.91 10.21 -1.45
CA LEU A 3 61.46 8.96 -1.98
C LEU A 3 62.02 8.04 -0.87
N ILE A 4 62.63 8.63 0.16
CA ILE A 4 63.14 7.92 1.31
C ILE A 4 62.00 7.32 2.13
N ILE A 5 60.91 8.08 2.37
CA ILE A 5 59.76 7.60 3.13
C ILE A 5 59.05 6.44 2.38
N ARG A 6 58.89 6.54 1.06
CA ARG A 6 58.31 5.46 0.25
C ARG A 6 59.14 4.18 0.29
N ASN A 7 60.46 4.28 0.16
CA ASN A 7 61.34 3.13 0.19
C ASN A 7 61.41 2.50 1.60
N THR A 8 61.36 3.32 2.66
CA THR A 8 61.28 2.83 4.03
C THR A 8 59.99 2.07 4.31
N ILE A 9 58.84 2.56 3.81
CA ILE A 9 57.55 1.86 3.93
C ILE A 9 57.57 0.55 3.15
N LEU A 10 58.10 0.54 1.92
CA LEU A 10 58.23 -0.68 1.13
C LEU A 10 59.15 -1.72 1.81
N PHE A 11 60.27 -1.27 2.42
CA PHE A 11 61.18 -2.14 3.16
C PHE A 11 60.52 -2.72 4.42
N PHE A 12 59.70 -1.90 5.13
CA PHE A 12 58.93 -2.37 6.30
C PHE A 12 57.81 -3.36 5.90
N LEU A 13 57.13 -3.15 4.79
CA LEU A 13 56.14 -4.09 4.26
C LEU A 13 56.79 -5.40 3.78
N LEU A 14 57.97 -5.33 3.18
CA LEU A 14 58.71 -6.52 2.77
C LEU A 14 59.25 -7.31 3.99
N PHE A 15 59.72 -6.60 5.04
CA PHE A 15 60.18 -7.22 6.27
C PHE A 15 59.04 -7.82 7.09
N LEU A 16 57.86 -7.15 7.10
CA LEU A 16 56.65 -7.65 7.72
C LEU A 16 56.14 -8.90 6.98
N GLY A 17 56.21 -8.91 5.64
CA GLY A 17 55.91 -10.06 4.81
C GLY A 17 56.82 -11.25 5.07
N ILE A 18 58.13 -11.00 5.20
CA ILE A 18 59.13 -12.05 5.53
C ILE A 18 58.97 -12.56 6.97
N PHE A 19 58.62 -11.67 7.93
CA PHE A 19 58.39 -12.05 9.33
C PHE A 19 57.10 -12.89 9.48
N ILE A 20 56.04 -12.53 8.79
CA ILE A 20 54.80 -13.31 8.74
C ILE A 20 55.05 -14.66 8.05
N ALA A 21 55.79 -14.69 6.95
CA ALA A 21 56.20 -15.93 6.28
C ALA A 21 57.09 -16.84 7.15
N GLY A 22 57.93 -16.27 8.05
CA GLY A 22 58.82 -17.05 8.94
C GLY A 22 58.12 -17.61 10.19
N THR A 23 57.00 -17.02 10.64
CA THR A 23 56.30 -17.44 11.88
C THR A 23 54.98 -18.18 11.65
N GLN A 24 54.34 -17.96 10.52
CA GLN A 24 53.10 -18.61 10.13
C GLN A 24 53.05 -18.97 8.63
N GLY A 25 54.21 -19.04 7.98
CA GLY A 25 54.35 -19.23 6.54
C GLY A 25 53.59 -20.43 6.01
N ASP A 26 53.59 -21.53 6.73
CA ASP A 26 52.90 -22.75 6.33
C ASP A 26 51.36 -22.56 6.36
N LYS A 27 50.85 -21.81 7.34
CA LYS A 27 49.38 -21.52 7.41
C LYS A 27 48.92 -20.50 6.38
N VAL A 28 49.75 -19.46 6.15
CA VAL A 28 49.48 -18.45 5.13
C VAL A 28 49.63 -19.04 3.72
N TYR A 29 50.64 -19.89 3.52
CA TYR A 29 50.83 -20.60 2.26
C TYR A 29 49.73 -21.62 1.99
N ALA A 30 49.31 -22.38 2.99
CA ALA A 30 48.20 -23.30 2.90
C ALA A 30 46.88 -22.55 2.62
N MET A 31 46.62 -21.40 3.25
CA MET A 31 45.44 -20.57 3.02
C MET A 31 45.46 -19.93 1.63
N ILE A 32 46.62 -19.49 1.12
CA ILE A 32 46.80 -18.96 -0.23
C ILE A 32 46.69 -20.08 -1.28
N ALA A 33 47.26 -21.24 -1.02
CA ALA A 33 47.19 -22.41 -1.90
C ALA A 33 45.77 -22.93 -1.98
N ASP A 34 45.05 -23.03 -0.84
CA ASP A 34 43.64 -23.42 -0.76
C ASP A 34 42.74 -22.40 -1.50
N PHE A 35 43.06 -21.10 -1.39
CA PHE A 35 42.37 -20.04 -2.12
C PHE A 35 42.66 -20.04 -3.64
N LEU A 36 43.92 -20.41 -4.04
CA LEU A 36 44.31 -20.47 -5.46
C LEU A 36 43.89 -21.80 -6.14
N GLU A 37 43.73 -22.88 -5.35
CA GLU A 37 43.23 -24.18 -5.86
C GLU A 37 41.75 -24.33 -5.82
N GLN A 38 41.02 -23.43 -5.15
CA GLN A 38 39.58 -23.51 -5.07
C GLN A 38 38.95 -22.99 -6.38
N ASP A 39 38.44 -23.90 -7.19
CA ASP A 39 37.63 -23.54 -8.34
C ASP A 39 36.53 -22.60 -7.92
N SER A 40 36.40 -21.49 -8.63
CA SER A 40 35.38 -20.46 -8.33
C SER A 40 34.50 -20.16 -9.53
N GLY A 41 33.30 -19.76 -9.27
CA GLY A 41 32.27 -19.40 -10.27
C GLY A 41 31.40 -18.23 -9.81
N VAL A 42 30.55 -17.77 -10.68
CA VAL A 42 29.55 -16.75 -10.37
C VAL A 42 28.17 -17.40 -10.30
N LEU A 43 27.36 -16.91 -9.36
CA LEU A 43 25.93 -17.23 -9.30
C LEU A 43 25.17 -16.12 -10.02
N THR A 44 24.29 -16.50 -10.94
CA THR A 44 23.37 -15.59 -11.64
C THR A 44 21.97 -15.72 -11.07
N VAL A 45 21.43 -14.64 -10.56
CA VAL A 45 20.03 -14.55 -10.10
C VAL A 45 19.22 -13.76 -11.12
N VAL A 46 18.05 -14.27 -11.46
CA VAL A 46 17.12 -13.63 -12.39
C VAL A 46 15.79 -13.40 -11.66
N SER A 47 15.31 -12.18 -11.67
CA SER A 47 14.01 -11.80 -11.11
C SER A 47 13.03 -11.53 -12.24
N VAL A 48 11.91 -12.24 -12.24
CA VAL A 48 10.89 -12.14 -13.30
C VAL A 48 9.47 -12.12 -12.72
N ASP A 49 8.59 -11.49 -13.47
CA ASP A 49 7.14 -11.59 -13.29
C ASP A 49 6.66 -13.02 -13.53
N ALA A 50 5.94 -13.59 -12.56
CA ALA A 50 5.48 -14.97 -12.63
C ALA A 50 4.43 -15.22 -13.72
N GLN A 51 3.65 -14.21 -14.12
CA GLN A 51 2.56 -14.36 -15.07
C GLN A 51 2.97 -14.00 -16.50
N ARG A 52 3.80 -12.96 -16.65
CA ARG A 52 4.15 -12.36 -17.97
C ARG A 52 5.61 -12.51 -18.33
N GLY A 53 6.43 -12.99 -17.41
CA GLY A 53 7.88 -13.16 -17.62
C GLY A 53 8.63 -11.84 -17.80
N TYR A 54 8.04 -10.70 -17.38
CA TYR A 54 8.74 -9.42 -17.44
C TYR A 54 9.92 -9.43 -16.49
N PRO A 55 11.13 -9.02 -16.93
CA PRO A 55 12.26 -8.86 -16.03
C PRO A 55 11.98 -7.75 -15.01
N ILE A 56 12.33 -8.04 -13.74
CA ILE A 56 12.11 -7.10 -12.62
C ILE A 56 13.47 -6.51 -12.22
N LYS A 57 13.60 -5.19 -12.43
CA LYS A 57 14.78 -4.40 -12.03
C LYS A 57 14.78 -4.11 -10.53
N ASN A 58 15.95 -3.76 -9.98
CA ASN A 58 16.13 -3.29 -8.59
C ASN A 58 15.65 -4.29 -7.52
N SER A 59 15.51 -5.57 -7.86
CA SER A 59 15.28 -6.63 -6.87
C SER A 59 16.57 -6.92 -6.13
N LYS A 60 16.54 -6.94 -4.78
CA LYS A 60 17.72 -7.21 -3.95
C LYS A 60 17.67 -8.62 -3.39
N PHE A 61 18.85 -9.27 -3.42
CA PHE A 61 19.02 -10.63 -2.95
C PHE A 61 20.21 -10.71 -2.02
N GLN A 62 20.04 -11.41 -0.89
CA GLN A 62 21.13 -11.84 -0.04
C GLN A 62 21.60 -13.21 -0.51
N ILE A 63 22.93 -13.36 -0.62
CA ILE A 63 23.59 -14.63 -0.87
C ILE A 63 24.18 -15.08 0.47
N ILE A 64 23.79 -16.26 0.91
CA ILE A 64 24.11 -16.79 2.24
C ILE A 64 24.93 -18.06 2.07
N ASP A 65 26.07 -18.15 2.73
CA ASP A 65 26.84 -19.41 2.83
C ASP A 65 26.03 -20.41 3.67
N ALA A 66 25.62 -21.54 3.08
CA ALA A 66 24.74 -22.49 3.74
C ALA A 66 25.40 -23.23 4.94
N GLU A 67 26.72 -23.37 4.93
CA GLU A 67 27.45 -24.03 6.02
C GLU A 67 27.62 -23.11 7.24
N LYS A 68 27.85 -21.82 7.00
CA LYS A 68 28.09 -20.82 8.05
C LYS A 68 26.84 -20.08 8.49
N ASN A 69 25.82 -20.11 7.65
CA ASN A 69 24.58 -19.30 7.78
C ASN A 69 24.88 -17.79 7.88
N GLU A 70 25.85 -17.32 7.08
CA GLU A 70 26.29 -15.93 7.04
C GLU A 70 25.99 -15.32 5.67
N VAL A 71 25.51 -14.07 5.67
CA VAL A 71 25.35 -13.29 4.43
C VAL A 71 26.72 -12.91 3.92
N ILE A 72 27.08 -13.38 2.73
CA ILE A 72 28.39 -13.14 2.10
C ILE A 72 28.35 -12.02 1.07
N GLU A 73 27.19 -11.79 0.44
CA GLU A 73 27.02 -10.75 -0.57
C GLU A 73 25.56 -10.32 -0.66
N VAL A 74 25.33 -9.06 -1.07
CA VAL A 74 24.02 -8.54 -1.47
C VAL A 74 24.11 -8.06 -2.90
N ILE A 75 23.27 -8.58 -3.77
CA ILE A 75 23.23 -8.24 -5.18
C ILE A 75 21.90 -7.60 -5.57
N GLU A 76 21.89 -6.79 -6.62
CA GLU A 76 20.72 -6.08 -7.11
C GLU A 76 20.57 -6.29 -8.62
N THR A 77 19.33 -6.57 -9.08
CA THR A 77 19.08 -6.82 -10.50
C THR A 77 19.14 -5.56 -11.34
N SER A 78 19.75 -5.70 -12.51
CA SER A 78 19.78 -4.69 -13.57
C SER A 78 18.39 -4.48 -14.19
N ILE A 79 18.32 -3.57 -15.14
CA ILE A 79 17.08 -3.32 -15.94
C ILE A 79 16.56 -4.55 -16.70
N ASP A 80 17.42 -5.55 -16.92
CA ASP A 80 17.04 -6.82 -17.57
C ASP A 80 16.73 -7.92 -16.55
N GLY A 81 16.54 -7.55 -15.27
CA GLY A 81 16.16 -8.45 -14.20
C GLY A 81 17.26 -9.44 -13.79
N VAL A 82 18.52 -9.14 -14.09
CA VAL A 82 19.65 -10.04 -13.87
C VAL A 82 20.64 -9.42 -12.89
N ALA A 83 21.07 -10.22 -11.91
CA ALA A 83 22.17 -9.91 -11.01
C ALA A 83 23.19 -11.06 -11.00
N THR A 84 24.47 -10.76 -10.78
CA THR A 84 25.54 -11.75 -10.67
C THR A 84 26.39 -11.45 -9.43
N THR A 85 26.82 -12.51 -8.75
CA THR A 85 27.73 -12.39 -7.61
C THR A 85 29.17 -12.10 -8.06
N SER A 86 30.02 -11.75 -7.13
CA SER A 86 31.46 -11.94 -7.22
C SER A 86 31.81 -13.44 -7.38
N LEU A 87 33.11 -13.74 -7.54
CA LEU A 87 33.57 -15.13 -7.60
C LEU A 87 33.35 -15.81 -6.24
N LEU A 88 32.61 -16.90 -6.26
CA LEU A 88 32.29 -17.73 -5.11
C LEU A 88 32.93 -19.12 -5.28
N PRO A 89 33.36 -19.79 -4.18
CA PRO A 89 33.85 -21.16 -4.22
C PRO A 89 32.84 -22.15 -4.83
N LEU A 90 33.30 -23.01 -5.75
CA LEU A 90 32.50 -24.10 -6.30
C LEU A 90 32.29 -25.22 -5.27
N SER A 91 31.38 -26.11 -5.57
CA SER A 91 31.03 -27.28 -4.76
C SER A 91 30.56 -26.96 -3.34
N ARG A 92 30.02 -25.74 -3.15
CA ARG A 92 29.38 -25.29 -1.91
C ARG A 92 27.90 -24.96 -2.13
N ASN A 93 27.12 -25.12 -1.10
CA ASN A 93 25.71 -24.72 -1.09
C ASN A 93 25.59 -23.27 -0.65
N TYR A 94 24.77 -22.54 -1.39
CA TYR A 94 24.37 -21.16 -1.08
C TYR A 94 22.86 -21.05 -1.02
N TYR A 95 22.36 -20.21 -0.14
CA TYR A 95 20.99 -19.78 -0.19
C TYR A 95 20.87 -18.41 -0.86
N VAL A 96 19.87 -18.27 -1.71
CA VAL A 96 19.44 -17.01 -2.32
C VAL A 96 18.12 -16.62 -1.70
N GLN A 97 18.07 -15.45 -1.08
CA GLN A 97 16.89 -14.91 -0.44
C GLN A 97 16.60 -13.50 -0.94
N GLN A 98 15.41 -13.28 -1.44
CA GLN A 98 14.98 -11.94 -1.85
C GLN A 98 14.69 -11.08 -0.61
N THR A 99 15.21 -9.85 -0.59
CA THR A 99 15.01 -8.90 0.52
C THR A 99 14.27 -7.64 0.11
N ASN A 100 14.18 -7.40 -1.21
CA ASN A 100 13.42 -6.29 -1.76
C ASN A 100 12.98 -6.62 -3.17
N VAL A 101 11.80 -6.14 -3.56
CA VAL A 101 11.29 -6.16 -4.93
C VAL A 101 10.56 -4.86 -5.20
N LEU A 102 10.53 -4.42 -6.46
CA LEU A 102 9.81 -3.22 -6.87
C LEU A 102 8.30 -3.44 -6.84
N GLU A 103 7.56 -2.48 -6.31
CA GLU A 103 6.10 -2.50 -6.42
C GLU A 103 5.64 -2.48 -7.90
N PRO A 104 4.52 -3.15 -8.21
CA PRO A 104 3.54 -3.76 -7.32
C PRO A 104 3.79 -5.24 -6.98
N TYR A 105 5.00 -5.76 -7.20
CA TYR A 105 5.31 -7.17 -6.96
C TYR A 105 5.39 -7.50 -5.47
N GLN A 106 4.90 -8.67 -5.13
CA GLN A 106 5.03 -9.23 -3.78
C GLN A 106 6.42 -9.84 -3.59
N LEU A 107 7.00 -9.60 -2.42
CA LEU A 107 8.28 -10.19 -2.03
C LEU A 107 8.17 -11.72 -2.00
N ASN A 108 9.09 -12.40 -2.69
CA ASN A 108 9.27 -13.84 -2.54
C ASN A 108 10.11 -14.11 -1.30
N THR A 109 9.48 -14.63 -0.25
CA THR A 109 10.13 -14.89 1.06
C THR A 109 10.83 -16.24 1.13
N ASP A 110 10.75 -17.07 0.08
CA ASP A 110 11.36 -18.38 0.05
C ASP A 110 12.90 -18.28 0.01
N GLN A 111 13.55 -19.18 0.70
CA GLN A 111 14.98 -19.34 0.64
C GLN A 111 15.33 -20.45 -0.35
N HIS A 112 16.02 -20.10 -1.42
CA HIS A 112 16.32 -21.02 -2.51
C HIS A 112 17.76 -21.54 -2.39
N GLU A 113 17.92 -22.85 -2.25
CA GLU A 113 19.23 -23.50 -2.15
C GLU A 113 19.77 -23.81 -3.54
N LEU A 114 21.06 -23.52 -3.74
CA LEU A 114 21.80 -23.86 -4.94
C LEU A 114 23.23 -24.32 -4.59
N MET A 115 23.63 -25.48 -5.09
CA MET A 115 25.02 -25.90 -5.08
C MET A 115 25.76 -25.30 -6.27
N LEU A 116 26.76 -24.46 -6.01
CA LEU A 116 27.54 -23.83 -7.07
C LEU A 116 28.44 -24.86 -7.76
N SER A 117 28.34 -24.99 -9.06
CA SER A 117 29.06 -25.94 -9.89
C SER A 117 29.91 -25.24 -10.96
N SER A 118 30.70 -25.98 -11.72
CA SER A 118 31.44 -25.44 -12.87
C SER A 118 30.54 -25.04 -14.04
N GLU A 119 29.29 -25.51 -14.03
CA GLU A 119 28.33 -25.26 -15.11
C GLU A 119 26.95 -24.85 -14.52
N ASN A 120 26.29 -23.92 -15.18
CA ASN A 120 24.87 -23.58 -15.00
C ASN A 120 24.46 -23.08 -13.59
N ASN A 121 25.17 -22.10 -13.08
CA ASN A 121 24.86 -21.45 -11.80
C ASN A 121 23.83 -20.32 -11.97
N ARG A 122 22.62 -20.68 -12.36
CA ARG A 122 21.51 -19.74 -12.61
C ARG A 122 20.28 -20.13 -11.82
N ILE A 123 19.69 -19.17 -11.10
CA ILE A 123 18.43 -19.35 -10.42
C ILE A 123 17.46 -18.25 -10.89
N THR A 124 16.20 -18.62 -11.09
CA THR A 124 15.14 -17.68 -11.43
C THR A 124 14.18 -17.57 -10.25
N ILE A 125 13.95 -16.35 -9.79
CA ILE A 125 13.00 -16.01 -8.73
C ILE A 125 11.82 -15.34 -9.38
N GLU A 126 10.65 -15.93 -9.20
CA GLU A 126 9.39 -15.45 -9.72
C GLU A 126 8.65 -14.63 -8.66
N ASN A 127 8.14 -13.46 -9.05
CA ASN A 127 7.36 -12.61 -8.20
C ASN A 127 5.94 -12.43 -8.77
N ASN A 128 4.94 -12.55 -7.90
CA ASN A 128 3.55 -12.32 -8.25
C ASN A 128 3.16 -10.87 -7.93
N VAL A 129 2.18 -10.35 -8.66
CA VAL A 129 1.42 -9.17 -8.24
C VAL A 129 0.28 -9.59 -7.30
N PRO A 130 -0.21 -8.70 -6.41
CA PRO A 130 -1.39 -8.97 -5.57
C PRO A 130 -2.60 -9.42 -6.40
N GLY A 131 -3.40 -10.36 -5.90
CA GLY A 131 -4.53 -10.94 -6.61
C GLY A 131 -5.67 -9.94 -6.93
N PHE A 132 -5.69 -8.78 -6.31
CA PHE A 132 -6.61 -7.69 -6.63
C PHE A 132 -6.18 -6.86 -7.85
N ILE A 133 -4.93 -6.90 -8.26
CA ILE A 133 -4.45 -6.36 -9.55
C ILE A 133 -4.86 -7.35 -10.64
N LYS A 134 -5.78 -6.93 -11.51
CA LYS A 134 -6.36 -7.78 -12.55
C LYS A 134 -5.65 -7.64 -13.88
N ASP A 135 -5.05 -6.47 -14.13
CA ASP A 135 -4.30 -6.20 -15.34
C ASP A 135 -3.25 -5.11 -15.12
N TYR A 136 -2.15 -5.22 -15.87
CA TYR A 136 -1.03 -4.28 -15.84
C TYR A 136 -0.23 -4.39 -17.14
N LYS A 137 0.49 -3.36 -17.51
CA LYS A 137 1.38 -3.36 -18.69
C LYS A 137 2.77 -2.86 -18.31
N ARG A 138 3.74 -3.17 -19.15
CA ARG A 138 5.10 -2.66 -19.01
C ARG A 138 5.24 -1.37 -19.80
N THR A 139 5.75 -0.31 -19.18
CA THR A 139 6.03 0.97 -19.84
C THR A 139 7.30 0.90 -20.68
N GLU A 140 7.58 1.96 -21.44
CA GLU A 140 8.84 2.10 -22.20
C GLU A 140 10.06 2.17 -21.26
N GLU A 141 9.91 2.75 -20.08
CA GLU A 141 10.92 2.82 -19.01
C GLU A 141 11.09 1.48 -18.27
N LYS A 142 10.37 0.46 -18.70
CA LYS A 142 10.35 -0.88 -18.11
C LYS A 142 9.81 -0.92 -16.67
N ASP A 143 8.99 0.04 -16.28
CA ASP A 143 8.18 0.01 -15.07
C ASP A 143 6.84 -0.68 -15.31
N ILE A 144 6.13 -0.99 -14.22
CA ILE A 144 4.80 -1.57 -14.29
C ILE A 144 3.76 -0.47 -14.09
N GLU A 145 2.84 -0.35 -15.02
CA GLU A 145 1.65 0.47 -14.93
C GLU A 145 0.44 -0.44 -14.72
N VAL A 146 -0.18 -0.33 -13.55
CA VAL A 146 -1.42 -1.06 -13.23
C VAL A 146 -2.57 -0.46 -14.01
N THR A 147 -3.29 -1.31 -14.77
CA THR A 147 -4.39 -0.87 -15.65
C THR A 147 -5.76 -1.37 -15.22
N SER A 148 -5.81 -2.32 -14.28
CA SER A 148 -7.08 -2.81 -13.72
C SER A 148 -6.88 -3.33 -12.29
N VAL A 149 -7.73 -2.85 -11.40
CA VAL A 149 -7.79 -3.22 -9.98
C VAL A 149 -9.21 -3.59 -9.61
N GLN A 150 -9.37 -4.59 -8.76
CA GLN A 150 -10.64 -4.91 -8.12
C GLN A 150 -10.41 -5.48 -6.73
N LEU A 151 -10.62 -4.65 -5.71
CA LEU A 151 -10.54 -5.03 -4.31
C LEU A 151 -11.78 -5.82 -3.90
N PRO A 152 -11.64 -6.89 -3.10
CA PRO A 152 -12.73 -7.73 -2.67
C PRO A 152 -13.48 -7.12 -1.45
N VAL A 153 -13.98 -5.89 -1.60
CA VAL A 153 -14.81 -5.24 -0.60
C VAL A 153 -16.21 -5.80 -0.69
N GLU A 154 -16.72 -6.34 0.40
CA GLU A 154 -18.06 -6.93 0.47
C GLU A 154 -19.17 -5.87 0.37
N SER A 155 -20.33 -6.28 -0.18
CA SER A 155 -21.47 -5.39 -0.32
C SER A 155 -22.27 -5.30 0.99
N ILE A 156 -22.25 -4.12 1.63
CA ILE A 156 -23.04 -3.83 2.83
C ILE A 156 -24.08 -2.76 2.47
N LEU A 157 -25.37 -3.13 2.57
CA LEU A 157 -26.46 -2.19 2.32
C LEU A 157 -26.83 -1.41 3.59
N GLN A 158 -27.11 -0.11 3.44
CA GLN A 158 -27.50 0.74 4.58
C GLN A 158 -28.94 0.46 5.05
N THR A 159 -29.84 0.14 4.12
CA THR A 159 -31.24 -0.16 4.42
C THR A 159 -31.44 -1.63 4.86
N PRO A 160 -32.49 -1.92 5.66
CA PRO A 160 -33.50 -0.98 6.17
C PRO A 160 -33.08 -0.19 7.43
N GLU A 161 -31.98 -0.54 8.10
CA GLU A 161 -31.69 -0.09 9.46
C GLU A 161 -31.18 1.35 9.54
N LEU A 162 -30.48 1.81 8.51
CA LEU A 162 -29.88 3.16 8.42
C LEU A 162 -30.26 3.84 7.10
N PRO A 163 -31.52 4.27 6.92
CA PRO A 163 -31.98 4.85 5.64
C PRO A 163 -31.18 6.08 5.20
N ASN A 164 -30.52 6.78 6.13
CA ASN A 164 -29.64 7.91 5.87
C ASN A 164 -28.22 7.68 6.40
N GLY A 165 -27.68 6.47 6.28
CA GLY A 165 -26.39 6.08 6.88
C GLY A 165 -25.34 5.63 5.87
N CYS A 166 -25.29 6.22 4.68
CA CYS A 166 -24.34 5.82 3.64
C CYS A 166 -22.89 5.94 4.11
N GLU A 167 -22.53 7.00 4.84
CA GLU A 167 -21.17 7.28 5.29
C GLU A 167 -20.65 6.21 6.27
N VAL A 168 -21.44 5.93 7.30
CA VAL A 168 -21.07 4.92 8.31
C VAL A 168 -21.17 3.50 7.78
N THR A 169 -22.02 3.25 6.77
CA THR A 169 -22.11 1.96 6.08
C THR A 169 -20.90 1.75 5.17
N ALA A 170 -20.45 2.81 4.48
CA ALA A 170 -19.21 2.79 3.71
C ALA A 170 -18.01 2.49 4.61
N LEU A 171 -17.92 3.13 5.78
CA LEU A 171 -16.87 2.81 6.75
C LEU A 171 -16.95 1.36 7.23
N ALA A 172 -18.16 0.83 7.51
CA ALA A 172 -18.32 -0.55 7.92
C ALA A 172 -17.80 -1.53 6.85
N ALA A 173 -18.03 -1.26 5.57
CA ALA A 173 -17.53 -2.10 4.49
C ALA A 173 -16.00 -2.06 4.35
N VAL A 174 -15.39 -0.90 4.58
CA VAL A 174 -13.91 -0.79 4.58
C VAL A 174 -13.31 -1.50 5.79
N LEU A 175 -13.90 -1.39 6.97
CA LEU A 175 -13.43 -2.12 8.15
C LEU A 175 -13.58 -3.64 7.99
N ASP A 176 -14.70 -4.11 7.40
CA ASP A 176 -14.90 -5.51 7.06
C ASP A 176 -13.84 -6.03 6.08
N TYR A 177 -13.49 -5.24 5.07
CA TYR A 177 -12.39 -5.56 4.11
C TYR A 177 -11.05 -5.80 4.83
N TYR A 178 -10.77 -5.08 5.89
CA TYR A 178 -9.58 -5.27 6.73
C TYR A 178 -9.75 -6.35 7.82
N GLY A 179 -10.90 -7.04 7.85
CA GLY A 179 -11.17 -8.15 8.76
C GLY A 179 -11.63 -7.74 10.15
N TYR A 180 -12.10 -6.51 10.34
CA TYR A 180 -12.65 -6.06 11.60
C TYR A 180 -14.07 -6.58 11.84
N GLU A 181 -14.29 -7.21 12.98
CA GLU A 181 -15.62 -7.67 13.43
C GLU A 181 -16.44 -6.51 13.99
N THR A 182 -16.95 -5.65 13.11
CA THR A 182 -17.85 -4.54 13.46
C THR A 182 -18.98 -4.43 12.44
N ASN A 183 -19.94 -3.57 12.70
CA ASN A 183 -21.05 -3.33 11.78
C ASN A 183 -21.52 -1.88 11.79
N LYS A 184 -22.25 -1.50 10.74
CA LYS A 184 -22.78 -0.14 10.54
C LYS A 184 -23.59 0.37 11.74
N LEU A 185 -24.30 -0.49 12.47
CA LEU A 185 -25.15 -0.11 13.60
C LEU A 185 -24.30 0.25 14.83
N GLU A 186 -23.30 -0.56 15.10
CA GLU A 186 -22.37 -0.31 16.19
C GLU A 186 -21.60 0.99 15.96
N LEU A 187 -21.07 1.19 14.76
CA LEU A 187 -20.35 2.40 14.37
C LEU A 187 -21.25 3.65 14.52
N ALA A 188 -22.49 3.59 14.01
CA ALA A 188 -23.44 4.69 14.09
C ALA A 188 -23.84 5.03 15.53
N ASP A 189 -24.01 4.02 16.38
CA ASP A 189 -24.56 4.23 17.73
C ASP A 189 -23.48 4.60 18.76
N LYS A 190 -22.32 3.94 18.72
CA LYS A 190 -21.28 4.08 19.74
C LYS A 190 -20.20 5.09 19.40
N TYR A 191 -19.81 5.19 18.14
CA TYR A 191 -18.59 5.91 17.74
C TYR A 191 -18.85 7.20 16.97
N MET A 192 -19.91 7.25 16.13
CA MET A 192 -20.16 8.38 15.25
C MET A 192 -20.63 9.61 16.04
N PRO A 193 -19.94 10.77 15.94
CA PRO A 193 -20.42 12.02 16.50
C PRO A 193 -21.68 12.46 15.74
N LYS A 194 -22.78 12.71 16.45
CA LYS A 194 -24.05 13.11 15.85
C LYS A 194 -24.80 14.12 16.71
N ILE A 195 -25.47 15.06 16.07
CA ILE A 195 -26.30 16.09 16.71
C ILE A 195 -27.70 16.07 16.10
N ALA A 196 -28.69 15.76 16.92
CA ALA A 196 -30.08 15.77 16.52
C ALA A 196 -30.56 17.18 16.14
N PHE A 197 -31.44 17.25 15.14
CA PHE A 197 -32.13 18.49 14.80
C PHE A 197 -33.04 18.94 15.92
N THR A 198 -33.06 20.24 16.19
CA THR A 198 -33.98 20.90 17.11
C THR A 198 -34.56 22.16 16.50
N ARG A 199 -35.66 22.65 17.08
CA ARG A 199 -36.24 23.96 16.72
C ARG A 199 -36.09 24.94 17.86
N SER A 200 -35.52 26.11 17.57
CA SER A 200 -35.37 27.21 18.54
C SER A 200 -35.81 28.50 17.82
N ASN A 201 -36.76 29.23 18.41
CA ASN A 201 -37.30 30.48 17.83
C ASN A 201 -37.69 30.34 16.34
N ASN A 202 -38.44 29.30 16.01
CA ASN A 202 -38.83 28.91 14.65
C ASN A 202 -37.71 28.63 13.65
N LYS A 203 -36.46 28.55 14.12
CA LYS A 203 -35.28 28.18 13.32
C LYS A 203 -35.00 26.71 13.48
N LEU A 204 -34.69 26.02 12.38
CA LEU A 204 -34.13 24.69 12.41
C LEU A 204 -32.65 24.81 12.83
N VAL A 205 -32.22 24.03 13.80
CA VAL A 205 -30.84 24.01 14.33
C VAL A 205 -30.30 22.57 14.26
N GLY A 206 -29.13 22.39 13.71
CA GLY A 206 -28.48 21.09 13.53
C GLY A 206 -26.98 21.14 13.70
N ALA A 207 -26.31 20.05 13.34
CA ALA A 207 -24.84 19.97 13.35
C ALA A 207 -24.21 20.86 12.29
N ASP A 208 -22.95 21.21 12.49
CA ASP A 208 -22.03 21.45 11.39
C ASP A 208 -21.64 20.08 10.80
N PRO A 209 -21.93 19.77 9.51
CA PRO A 209 -21.62 18.47 8.92
C PRO A 209 -20.13 18.15 8.83
N HIS A 210 -19.26 19.13 9.01
CA HIS A 210 -17.81 18.92 9.15
C HIS A 210 -17.37 18.45 10.54
N GLN A 211 -18.24 18.60 11.55
CA GLN A 211 -17.91 18.25 12.94
C GLN A 211 -18.69 17.06 13.48
N ALA A 212 -19.93 16.89 13.01
CA ALA A 212 -20.80 15.81 13.43
C ALA A 212 -21.86 15.49 12.37
N TYR A 213 -22.33 14.24 12.35
CA TYR A 213 -23.47 13.83 11.55
C TYR A 213 -24.74 14.65 11.93
N ALA A 214 -25.41 15.23 10.93
CA ALA A 214 -26.60 16.02 11.14
C ALA A 214 -27.83 15.11 11.27
N GLY A 215 -28.34 14.98 12.49
CA GLY A 215 -29.53 14.20 12.78
C GLY A 215 -29.26 12.79 13.30
N ASN A 216 -30.12 11.84 12.90
CA ASN A 216 -30.05 10.43 13.26
C ASN A 216 -30.11 9.55 11.99
N PRO A 217 -29.08 8.80 11.62
CA PRO A 217 -29.07 8.00 10.40
C PRO A 217 -30.12 6.89 10.35
N ARG A 218 -30.67 6.49 11.52
CA ARG A 218 -31.76 5.54 11.63
C ARG A 218 -33.13 6.09 11.25
N SER A 219 -33.24 7.40 11.09
CA SER A 219 -34.54 8.06 10.81
C SER A 219 -34.58 8.57 9.37
N GLU A 220 -35.63 8.17 8.65
CA GLU A 220 -35.90 8.69 7.30
C GLU A 220 -36.16 10.20 7.28
N GLN A 221 -36.73 10.74 8.36
CA GLN A 221 -37.15 12.15 8.42
C GLN A 221 -36.20 13.05 9.21
N GLN A 222 -35.39 12.49 10.08
CA GLN A 222 -34.51 13.23 11.01
C GLN A 222 -33.04 12.92 10.80
N GLY A 223 -32.67 12.12 9.83
CA GLY A 223 -31.31 11.88 9.37
C GLY A 223 -30.99 12.76 8.18
N PHE A 224 -29.75 13.16 8.04
CA PHE A 224 -29.34 13.94 6.89
C PHE A 224 -28.00 13.45 6.33
N PHE A 225 -26.86 14.00 6.77
CA PHE A 225 -25.52 13.56 6.32
C PHE A 225 -24.41 14.12 7.21
N SER A 226 -23.17 13.69 6.94
CA SER A 226 -21.92 14.34 7.36
C SER A 226 -20.90 14.37 6.22
N TYR A 227 -19.90 15.22 6.32
CA TYR A 227 -18.70 15.16 5.49
C TYR A 227 -17.68 14.14 6.06
N ALA A 228 -16.44 14.14 5.55
CA ALA A 228 -15.46 13.12 5.86
C ALA A 228 -15.01 13.13 7.33
N GLU A 229 -14.79 14.30 7.93
CA GLU A 229 -14.23 14.43 9.27
C GLU A 229 -14.98 13.65 10.37
N PRO A 230 -16.33 13.68 10.46
CA PRO A 230 -17.05 12.89 11.45
C PRO A 230 -16.86 11.37 11.27
N ILE A 231 -16.63 10.90 10.06
CA ILE A 231 -16.40 9.49 9.77
C ILE A 231 -14.95 9.09 10.05
N VAL A 232 -13.98 9.97 9.78
CA VAL A 232 -12.59 9.84 10.27
C VAL A 232 -12.59 9.69 11.79
N HIS A 233 -13.25 10.60 12.52
CA HIS A 233 -13.36 10.52 13.98
C HIS A 233 -14.09 9.25 14.45
N THR A 234 -15.04 8.73 13.66
CA THR A 234 -15.72 7.46 13.98
C THR A 234 -14.75 6.30 13.95
N ALA A 235 -13.93 6.20 12.91
CA ALA A 235 -12.91 5.16 12.77
C ALA A 235 -11.80 5.30 13.83
N GLU A 236 -11.30 6.51 14.05
CA GLU A 236 -10.29 6.78 15.10
C GLU A 236 -10.78 6.34 16.50
N ARG A 237 -12.03 6.65 16.84
CA ARG A 237 -12.63 6.23 18.11
C ARG A 237 -12.79 4.72 18.20
N TYR A 238 -13.18 4.08 17.10
CA TYR A 238 -13.28 2.63 17.03
C TYR A 238 -11.93 1.98 17.32
N PHE A 239 -10.86 2.42 16.65
CA PHE A 239 -9.50 1.92 16.88
C PHE A 239 -9.00 2.20 18.29
N ALA A 240 -9.19 3.41 18.79
CA ALA A 240 -8.75 3.79 20.14
C ALA A 240 -9.43 2.95 21.24
N VAL A 241 -10.74 2.67 21.14
CA VAL A 241 -11.47 1.84 22.12
C VAL A 241 -11.03 0.39 22.06
N ASN A 242 -10.63 -0.11 20.89
CA ASN A 242 -10.15 -1.48 20.71
C ASN A 242 -8.63 -1.62 20.91
N ASN A 243 -7.90 -0.53 21.25
CA ASN A 243 -6.45 -0.47 21.37
C ASN A 243 -5.75 -1.03 20.12
N ASP A 244 -6.27 -0.70 18.96
CA ASP A 244 -5.77 -1.17 17.66
C ASP A 244 -4.93 -0.06 17.02
N GLU A 245 -3.66 -0.39 16.75
CA GLU A 245 -2.70 0.47 16.07
C GLU A 245 -2.29 -0.09 14.70
N SER A 246 -2.98 -1.14 14.23
CA SER A 246 -2.64 -1.83 12.97
C SER A 246 -2.98 -0.98 11.74
N HIS A 247 -3.99 -0.13 11.86
CA HIS A 247 -4.43 0.74 10.78
C HIS A 247 -4.52 2.20 11.22
N THR A 248 -4.36 3.08 10.24
CA THR A 248 -4.44 4.53 10.40
C THR A 248 -5.58 5.09 9.55
N VAL A 249 -6.18 6.18 9.99
CA VAL A 249 -7.25 6.88 9.25
C VAL A 249 -6.71 8.18 8.70
N LYS A 250 -7.04 8.49 7.47
CA LYS A 250 -6.60 9.74 6.83
C LYS A 250 -7.74 10.39 6.05
N ASN A 251 -7.95 11.68 6.33
CA ASN A 251 -8.72 12.55 5.45
C ASN A 251 -7.86 12.87 4.21
N ILE A 252 -8.39 12.59 3.02
CA ILE A 252 -7.72 12.82 1.73
C ILE A 252 -8.56 13.75 0.83
N ASN A 253 -9.27 14.70 1.43
CA ASN A 253 -10.06 15.68 0.69
C ASN A 253 -9.23 16.38 -0.40
N GLY A 254 -9.80 16.50 -1.60
CA GLY A 254 -9.17 17.15 -2.74
C GLY A 254 -8.12 16.29 -3.47
N SER A 255 -8.02 14.99 -3.15
CA SER A 255 -7.19 14.07 -3.94
C SER A 255 -7.60 14.02 -5.39
N SER A 256 -6.62 13.96 -6.28
CA SER A 256 -6.85 13.81 -7.71
C SER A 256 -7.30 12.38 -8.05
N GLU A 257 -7.85 12.21 -9.25
CA GLU A 257 -8.15 10.87 -9.80
C GLU A 257 -6.92 9.96 -9.78
N GLN A 258 -5.74 10.49 -10.14
CA GLN A 258 -4.50 9.74 -10.15
C GLN A 258 -4.07 9.29 -8.75
N ASP A 259 -4.19 10.16 -7.73
CA ASP A 259 -3.91 9.78 -6.33
C ASP A 259 -4.83 8.64 -5.88
N ILE A 260 -6.10 8.70 -6.25
CA ILE A 260 -7.09 7.67 -5.91
C ILE A 260 -6.78 6.34 -6.61
N TYR A 261 -6.40 6.36 -7.89
CA TYR A 261 -5.99 5.14 -8.60
C TYR A 261 -4.72 4.53 -8.02
N GLN A 262 -3.78 5.34 -7.55
CA GLN A 262 -2.60 4.85 -6.86
C GLN A 262 -2.99 4.13 -5.55
N LEU A 263 -3.83 4.72 -4.70
CA LEU A 263 -4.31 4.09 -3.47
C LEU A 263 -5.01 2.75 -3.75
N LEU A 264 -5.88 2.69 -4.75
CA LEU A 264 -6.53 1.45 -5.16
C LEU A 264 -5.52 0.40 -5.65
N SER A 265 -4.46 0.82 -6.36
CA SER A 265 -3.38 -0.07 -6.82
C SER A 265 -2.51 -0.59 -5.68
N GLU A 266 -2.47 0.11 -4.56
CA GLU A 266 -1.82 -0.29 -3.30
C GLU A 266 -2.73 -1.18 -2.42
N GLY A 267 -3.96 -1.47 -2.87
CA GLY A 267 -4.92 -2.29 -2.13
C GLY A 267 -5.75 -1.53 -1.11
N ILE A 268 -5.80 -0.19 -1.20
CA ILE A 268 -6.48 0.68 -0.25
C ILE A 268 -7.82 1.14 -0.84
N PRO A 269 -8.98 0.70 -0.30
CA PRO A 269 -10.29 1.19 -0.73
C PRO A 269 -10.51 2.63 -0.27
N VAL A 270 -11.19 3.43 -1.09
CA VAL A 270 -11.41 4.86 -0.84
C VAL A 270 -12.88 5.15 -0.57
N ILE A 271 -13.19 5.70 0.60
CA ILE A 271 -14.53 6.22 0.91
C ILE A 271 -14.63 7.61 0.29
N MET A 272 -15.59 7.79 -0.62
CA MET A 272 -15.77 9.00 -1.44
C MET A 272 -17.18 9.56 -1.32
N TRP A 273 -17.28 10.87 -1.16
CA TRP A 273 -18.55 11.60 -1.21
C TRP A 273 -18.89 11.99 -2.64
N THR A 274 -20.13 11.72 -3.01
CA THR A 274 -20.71 11.98 -4.32
C THR A 274 -22.18 12.38 -4.17
N THR A 275 -23.02 12.13 -5.17
CA THR A 275 -24.47 12.32 -5.08
C THR A 275 -25.23 11.04 -5.42
N VAL A 276 -26.38 10.83 -4.78
CA VAL A 276 -27.19 9.60 -4.89
C VAL A 276 -27.62 9.28 -6.32
N ASP A 277 -27.80 10.29 -7.15
CA ASP A 277 -28.26 10.20 -8.54
C ASP A 277 -27.17 10.56 -9.57
N MET A 278 -25.93 10.70 -9.10
CA MET A 278 -24.76 11.08 -9.93
C MET A 278 -25.04 12.37 -10.75
N LYS A 279 -25.75 13.33 -10.17
CA LYS A 279 -26.01 14.66 -10.71
C LYS A 279 -25.38 15.72 -9.81
N GLU A 280 -25.32 16.94 -10.30
CA GLU A 280 -24.81 18.08 -9.53
C GLU A 280 -25.45 18.17 -8.13
N PRO A 281 -24.71 18.61 -7.11
CA PRO A 281 -25.24 18.81 -5.76
C PRO A 281 -26.38 19.80 -5.74
N ARG A 282 -27.54 19.38 -5.21
CA ARG A 282 -28.74 20.24 -5.07
C ARG A 282 -28.68 20.97 -3.74
N VAL A 283 -28.02 22.11 -3.67
CA VAL A 283 -27.88 22.94 -2.46
C VAL A 283 -29.13 23.76 -2.23
N ASN A 284 -30.20 23.13 -1.72
CA ASN A 284 -31.50 23.72 -1.56
C ASN A 284 -32.11 23.52 -0.15
N TYR A 285 -31.33 23.07 0.82
CA TYR A 285 -31.76 22.94 2.22
C TYR A 285 -30.81 23.70 3.15
N SER A 286 -31.30 24.10 4.33
CA SER A 286 -30.48 24.90 5.24
C SER A 286 -30.94 24.80 6.69
N TRP A 287 -29.99 24.96 7.61
CA TRP A 287 -30.23 25.12 9.04
C TRP A 287 -29.20 26.02 9.69
N TYR A 288 -29.41 26.36 10.97
CA TYR A 288 -28.45 27.09 11.80
C TYR A 288 -27.55 26.07 12.51
N ILE A 289 -26.25 26.32 12.55
CA ILE A 289 -25.31 25.49 13.31
C ILE A 289 -25.55 25.67 14.80
N LYS A 290 -25.69 24.55 15.52
CA LYS A 290 -25.94 24.52 16.95
C LYS A 290 -24.86 25.29 17.74
N GLY A 291 -25.29 26.21 18.59
CA GLY A 291 -24.39 27.02 19.42
C GLY A 291 -23.79 28.25 18.73
N THR A 292 -24.19 28.50 17.46
CA THR A 292 -23.75 29.67 16.68
C THR A 292 -24.93 30.48 16.12
N THR A 293 -24.62 31.57 15.44
CA THR A 293 -25.61 32.34 14.64
C THR A 293 -25.49 32.06 13.15
N GLU A 294 -24.60 31.17 12.76
CA GLU A 294 -24.29 30.83 11.39
C GLU A 294 -25.40 29.94 10.76
N LYS A 295 -25.78 30.26 9.55
CA LYS A 295 -26.71 29.48 8.74
C LYS A 295 -25.96 28.85 7.58
N ILE A 296 -26.06 27.53 7.45
CA ILE A 296 -25.44 26.79 6.34
C ILE A 296 -26.49 26.35 5.32
N ASN A 297 -26.05 26.29 4.05
CA ASN A 297 -26.79 25.68 2.96
C ASN A 297 -26.11 24.36 2.60
N VAL A 298 -26.91 23.31 2.37
CA VAL A 298 -26.42 21.96 2.23
C VAL A 298 -27.06 21.24 1.06
N PRO A 299 -26.37 20.27 0.44
CA PRO A 299 -26.94 19.44 -0.62
C PRO A 299 -27.96 18.44 -0.06
N THR A 300 -29.07 18.24 -0.81
CA THR A 300 -30.10 17.25 -0.46
C THR A 300 -29.92 15.89 -1.14
N ASN A 301 -28.96 15.76 -2.02
CA ASN A 301 -28.62 14.53 -2.70
C ASN A 301 -27.19 14.03 -2.40
N SER A 302 -26.61 14.43 -1.27
CA SER A 302 -25.30 13.90 -0.82
C SER A 302 -25.37 12.39 -0.66
N HIS A 303 -24.32 11.69 -1.08
CA HIS A 303 -24.18 10.25 -0.97
C HIS A 303 -22.71 9.87 -0.78
N THR A 304 -22.46 8.70 -0.23
CA THR A 304 -21.13 8.18 0.01
C THR A 304 -21.02 6.77 -0.53
N VAL A 305 -19.93 6.48 -1.25
CA VAL A 305 -19.61 5.17 -1.81
C VAL A 305 -18.21 4.75 -1.41
N VAL A 306 -17.86 3.47 -1.56
CA VAL A 306 -16.49 2.96 -1.43
C VAL A 306 -15.97 2.62 -2.81
N LEU A 307 -14.93 3.30 -3.28
CA LEU A 307 -14.25 2.91 -4.51
C LEU A 307 -13.43 1.66 -4.25
N THR A 308 -13.59 0.67 -5.13
CA THR A 308 -13.02 -0.68 -4.96
C THR A 308 -12.11 -1.09 -6.11
N GLY A 309 -11.97 -0.27 -7.13
CA GLY A 309 -11.10 -0.56 -8.26
C GLY A 309 -11.44 0.24 -9.50
N PHE A 310 -10.71 -0.06 -10.56
CA PHE A 310 -10.88 0.59 -11.86
C PHE A 310 -10.46 -0.35 -13.00
N LYS A 311 -10.96 -0.06 -14.18
CA LYS A 311 -10.51 -0.64 -15.45
C LYS A 311 -10.93 0.26 -16.60
N ASP A 312 -9.99 0.59 -17.46
CA ASP A 312 -10.21 1.53 -18.58
C ASP A 312 -10.82 2.84 -18.04
N ASP A 313 -11.89 3.34 -18.65
CA ASP A 313 -12.61 4.55 -18.23
C ASP A 313 -13.67 4.29 -17.14
N ASN A 314 -13.62 3.15 -16.45
CA ASN A 314 -14.60 2.74 -15.45
C ASN A 314 -14.00 2.64 -14.06
N VAL A 315 -14.78 3.07 -13.05
CA VAL A 315 -14.49 2.91 -11.62
C VAL A 315 -15.53 1.97 -11.00
N PHE A 316 -15.04 0.99 -10.25
CA PHE A 316 -15.86 0.06 -9.48
C PHE A 316 -16.09 0.62 -8.08
N ALA A 317 -17.32 0.50 -7.59
CA ALA A 317 -17.65 0.95 -6.25
C ALA A 317 -18.63 0.00 -5.55
N MET A 318 -18.57 -0.01 -4.23
CA MET A 318 -19.63 -0.49 -3.36
C MET A 318 -20.51 0.72 -2.96
N ASP A 319 -21.75 0.70 -3.38
CA ASP A 319 -22.75 1.72 -3.06
C ASP A 319 -23.66 1.18 -1.95
N PRO A 320 -23.76 1.83 -0.78
CA PRO A 320 -24.60 1.40 0.34
C PRO A 320 -26.10 1.28 0.02
N LEU A 321 -26.58 1.84 -1.08
CA LEU A 321 -27.96 1.70 -1.55
C LEU A 321 -28.16 0.64 -2.62
N LYS A 322 -27.10 0.30 -3.40
CA LYS A 322 -27.24 -0.48 -4.63
C LYS A 322 -26.37 -1.74 -4.66
N GLY A 323 -25.40 -1.86 -3.74
CA GLY A 323 -24.38 -2.90 -3.80
C GLY A 323 -23.25 -2.53 -4.76
N HIS A 324 -22.67 -3.53 -5.44
CA HIS A 324 -21.60 -3.28 -6.42
C HIS A 324 -22.13 -2.58 -7.67
N VAL A 325 -21.48 -1.49 -8.03
CA VAL A 325 -21.82 -0.64 -9.18
C VAL A 325 -20.57 -0.25 -9.96
N THR A 326 -20.79 0.18 -11.19
CA THR A 326 -19.73 0.72 -12.06
C THR A 326 -20.12 2.11 -12.52
N TYR A 327 -19.21 3.05 -12.42
CA TYR A 327 -19.38 4.42 -12.88
C TYR A 327 -18.37 4.74 -13.98
N GLN A 328 -18.72 5.66 -14.88
CA GLN A 328 -17.74 6.29 -15.77
C GLN A 328 -16.84 7.22 -14.95
N ALA A 329 -15.52 7.08 -15.09
CA ALA A 329 -14.55 7.79 -14.28
C ALA A 329 -14.68 9.31 -14.38
N GLU A 330 -14.65 9.87 -15.60
CA GLU A 330 -14.79 11.30 -15.84
C GLU A 330 -16.04 11.88 -15.14
N HIS A 331 -17.15 11.18 -15.26
CA HIS A 331 -18.42 11.63 -14.65
C HIS A 331 -18.37 11.56 -13.12
N LEU A 332 -17.89 10.46 -12.56
CA LEU A 332 -17.77 10.27 -11.11
C LEU A 332 -16.86 11.35 -10.49
N PHE A 333 -15.68 11.57 -11.04
CA PHE A 333 -14.74 12.55 -10.51
C PHE A 333 -15.20 13.99 -10.67
N ASN A 334 -15.91 14.31 -11.75
CA ASN A 334 -16.56 15.61 -11.90
C ASN A 334 -17.62 15.84 -10.80
N ILE A 335 -18.47 14.85 -10.49
CA ILE A 335 -19.45 14.96 -9.40
C ILE A 335 -18.75 15.02 -8.03
N PHE A 336 -17.67 14.26 -7.84
CA PHE A 336 -16.87 14.31 -6.63
C PHE A 336 -16.32 15.71 -6.35
N GLU A 337 -15.72 16.37 -7.34
CA GLU A 337 -15.24 17.75 -7.22
C GLU A 337 -16.37 18.73 -6.89
N GLN A 338 -17.49 18.64 -7.60
CA GLN A 338 -18.66 19.50 -7.37
C GLN A 338 -19.29 19.26 -5.98
N ALA A 339 -19.19 18.04 -5.44
CA ALA A 339 -19.65 17.70 -4.08
C ALA A 339 -18.67 18.15 -2.97
N GLY A 340 -17.59 18.85 -3.32
CA GLY A 340 -16.61 19.39 -2.39
C GLY A 340 -15.33 18.57 -2.25
N GLY A 341 -15.16 17.51 -3.04
CA GLY A 341 -13.92 16.72 -3.06
C GLY A 341 -13.64 15.96 -1.76
N HIS A 342 -14.68 15.52 -1.05
CA HIS A 342 -14.51 14.84 0.25
C HIS A 342 -14.20 13.35 0.06
N ALA A 343 -13.08 12.91 0.65
CA ALA A 343 -12.70 11.52 0.66
C ALA A 343 -11.87 11.16 1.89
N MET A 344 -11.86 9.88 2.26
CA MET A 344 -11.03 9.36 3.34
C MET A 344 -10.62 7.91 3.07
N ILE A 345 -9.56 7.47 3.75
CA ILE A 345 -9.05 6.09 3.72
C ILE A 345 -8.81 5.57 5.14
N VAL A 346 -8.80 4.24 5.23
CA VAL A 346 -8.18 3.45 6.30
C VAL A 346 -7.06 2.65 5.64
N TYR A 347 -5.84 2.64 6.23
CA TYR A 347 -4.66 1.99 5.62
C TYR A 347 -3.65 1.52 6.66
#